data_cc81765cee05aeb5722822110e2f1c43
#
_entry.id   cc81765cee05aeb5722822110e2f1c43
#
_cell.length_a   1.000
_cell.length_b   1.000
_cell.length_c   1.000
_cell.angle_alpha   90.00
_cell.angle_beta   90.00
_cell.angle_gamma   90.00
#
_symmetry.space_group_name_H-M   'P 1'
#
loop_
_entity.id
_entity.type
_entity.pdbx_description
1 polymer ?
#
loop_
_entity_poly.entity_id
_entity_poly.type
_entity_poly.pdbx_seq_one_letter_code
_entity_poly.pdbx_strand_id
1 'polypeptide(L)'
;RSTYVLWGLSQECLARTLWPLGTFLKSEIRDMAVSYGFEHLAKKSESYDICFIPDNDYRAFLNHRIPGLEKQLEGGSFIYKNNTVGRHRGYPFYTIGQRKGLEIAMGHPVYVTAIDPDQNRVYLGDASDLMDRFLKVRDLNLIKYLQLPDNFTARVKIRYKDPGAMATLHQINQQAEVVFHQPVSAIAPGQSAVFYEGDDLVGGGFIAPLDSKVIKS
;
A
#
# COMPACT_ATOMS: atom_id res chain seq x y z
N ARG A 1 -11.96 7.47 -11.14
CA ARG A 1 -12.67 6.23 -10.74
C ARG A 1 -11.70 5.38 -9.94
N SER A 2 -12.06 4.96 -8.75
CA SER A 2 -11.16 4.16 -7.92
C SER A 2 -11.71 2.76 -7.73
N THR A 3 -11.21 1.83 -8.53
CA THR A 3 -11.50 0.41 -8.41
C THR A 3 -10.43 -0.33 -7.58
N TYR A 4 -9.46 0.41 -7.02
CA TYR A 4 -8.30 -0.16 -6.33
C TYR A 4 -8.66 -1.14 -5.21
N VAL A 5 -9.72 -0.86 -4.44
CA VAL A 5 -10.13 -1.75 -3.33
C VAL A 5 -11.01 -2.92 -3.78
N LEU A 6 -11.49 -2.91 -5.04
CA LEU A 6 -12.45 -3.90 -5.55
C LEU A 6 -11.80 -5.21 -5.96
N TRP A 7 -10.46 -5.28 -6.06
CA TRP A 7 -9.77 -6.50 -6.43
C TRP A 7 -10.06 -7.68 -5.47
N GLY A 8 -10.38 -7.38 -4.21
CA GLY A 8 -10.67 -8.40 -3.20
C GLY A 8 -12.09 -8.98 -3.25
N LEU A 9 -12.95 -8.53 -4.17
CA LEU A 9 -14.31 -9.07 -4.31
C LEU A 9 -14.31 -10.36 -5.10
N SER A 10 -15.07 -11.35 -4.61
CA SER A 10 -15.33 -12.58 -5.36
C SER A 10 -16.29 -12.33 -6.52
N GLN A 11 -16.31 -13.24 -7.52
CA GLN A 11 -17.26 -13.19 -8.63
C GLN A 11 -18.72 -13.23 -8.13
N GLU A 12 -18.99 -13.96 -7.06
CA GLU A 12 -20.32 -14.00 -6.45
C GLU A 12 -20.72 -12.63 -5.86
N CYS A 13 -19.79 -11.97 -5.16
CA CYS A 13 -20.02 -10.61 -4.66
C CYS A 13 -20.24 -9.62 -5.81
N LEU A 14 -19.41 -9.70 -6.86
CA LEU A 14 -19.55 -8.82 -8.04
C LEU A 14 -20.89 -9.00 -8.73
N ALA A 15 -21.37 -10.24 -8.91
CA ALA A 15 -22.65 -10.54 -9.53
C ALA A 15 -23.86 -9.98 -8.76
N ARG A 16 -23.70 -9.75 -7.46
CA ARG A 16 -24.75 -9.20 -6.56
C ARG A 16 -24.60 -7.72 -6.26
N THR A 17 -23.51 -7.08 -6.73
CA THR A 17 -23.22 -5.69 -6.42
C THR A 17 -23.72 -4.77 -7.54
N LEU A 18 -24.49 -3.76 -7.17
CA LEU A 18 -24.89 -2.70 -8.08
C LEU A 18 -23.98 -1.49 -7.91
N TRP A 19 -23.60 -0.89 -9.02
CA TRP A 19 -22.74 0.29 -9.10
C TRP A 19 -23.51 1.48 -9.71
N PRO A 20 -24.55 2.03 -9.04
CA PRO A 20 -25.46 3.00 -9.68
C PRO A 20 -24.77 4.29 -10.12
N LEU A 21 -23.63 4.64 -9.51
CA LEU A 21 -22.84 5.83 -9.84
C LEU A 21 -21.59 5.51 -10.69
N GLY A 22 -21.41 4.28 -11.12
CA GLY A 22 -20.18 3.82 -11.80
C GLY A 22 -19.89 4.47 -13.12
N THR A 23 -20.89 5.01 -13.81
CA THR A 23 -20.77 5.66 -15.12
C THR A 23 -20.54 7.18 -15.02
N PHE A 24 -20.74 7.77 -13.85
CA PHE A 24 -20.62 9.21 -13.64
C PHE A 24 -19.23 9.64 -13.18
N LEU A 25 -18.81 10.84 -13.57
CA LEU A 25 -17.67 11.52 -12.96
C LEU A 25 -18.06 12.07 -11.59
N LYS A 26 -17.08 12.26 -10.72
CA LYS A 26 -17.33 12.78 -9.38
C LYS A 26 -17.89 14.20 -9.35
N SER A 27 -17.49 15.03 -10.33
CA SER A 27 -18.07 16.35 -10.55
C SER A 27 -19.57 16.24 -10.84
N GLU A 28 -19.95 15.37 -11.76
CA GLU A 28 -21.36 15.14 -12.14
C GLU A 28 -22.19 14.67 -10.93
N ILE A 29 -21.61 13.76 -10.10
CA ILE A 29 -22.30 13.31 -8.88
C ILE A 29 -22.51 14.47 -7.89
N ARG A 30 -21.56 15.39 -7.76
CA ARG A 30 -21.70 16.58 -6.91
C ARG A 30 -22.78 17.51 -7.43
N ASP A 31 -22.82 17.74 -8.74
CA ASP A 31 -23.85 18.57 -9.38
C ASP A 31 -25.24 17.94 -9.21
N MET A 32 -25.36 16.62 -9.38
CA MET A 32 -26.58 15.88 -9.08
C MET A 32 -26.98 16.00 -7.61
N ALA A 33 -26.05 15.90 -6.66
CA ALA A 33 -26.34 16.06 -5.24
C ALA A 33 -26.92 17.47 -4.94
N VAL A 34 -26.36 18.51 -5.55
CA VAL A 34 -26.90 19.88 -5.44
C VAL A 34 -28.31 19.95 -6.01
N SER A 35 -28.57 19.40 -7.21
CA SER A 35 -29.88 19.42 -7.86
C SER A 35 -30.96 18.69 -7.07
N TYR A 36 -30.58 17.69 -6.26
CA TYR A 36 -31.48 16.96 -5.37
C TYR A 36 -31.54 17.55 -3.93
N GLY A 37 -31.01 18.75 -3.67
CA GLY A 37 -31.06 19.43 -2.39
C GLY A 37 -30.04 18.94 -1.35
N PHE A 38 -29.02 18.19 -1.77
CA PHE A 38 -27.95 17.69 -0.88
C PHE A 38 -26.67 18.53 -0.96
N GLU A 39 -26.78 19.85 -1.01
CA GLU A 39 -25.66 20.79 -1.15
C GLU A 39 -24.58 20.61 -0.08
N HIS A 40 -24.99 20.31 1.17
CA HIS A 40 -24.06 20.07 2.27
C HIS A 40 -23.16 18.85 2.02
N LEU A 41 -23.68 17.81 1.34
CA LEU A 41 -22.90 16.62 0.97
C LEU A 41 -21.99 16.91 -0.21
N ALA A 42 -22.42 17.69 -1.17
CA ALA A 42 -21.62 18.09 -2.33
C ALA A 42 -20.36 18.89 -1.93
N LYS A 43 -20.45 19.69 -0.85
CA LYS A 43 -19.37 20.49 -0.29
C LYS A 43 -18.44 19.72 0.66
N LYS A 44 -18.86 18.55 1.12
CA LYS A 44 -18.06 17.75 2.06
C LYS A 44 -16.74 17.33 1.42
N SER A 45 -15.65 17.58 2.14
CA SER A 45 -14.32 17.08 1.73
C SER A 45 -14.30 15.56 1.73
N GLU A 46 -13.48 14.97 0.85
CA GLU A 46 -13.27 13.53 0.86
C GLU A 46 -12.57 13.11 2.15
N SER A 47 -13.12 12.13 2.83
CA SER A 47 -12.44 11.49 3.96
C SER A 47 -11.39 10.54 3.39
N TYR A 48 -10.11 10.89 3.54
CA TYR A 48 -8.99 10.02 3.18
C TYR A 48 -8.47 9.23 4.37
N ASP A 49 -9.03 9.48 5.53
CA ASP A 49 -8.56 8.95 6.80
C ASP A 49 -9.29 7.66 7.15
N ILE A 50 -8.64 6.84 7.94
CA ILE A 50 -9.21 5.57 8.40
C ILE A 50 -10.34 5.89 9.37
N CYS A 51 -11.59 5.62 8.99
CA CYS A 51 -12.80 6.05 9.68
C CYS A 51 -12.94 5.54 11.14
N PHE A 52 -12.19 4.52 11.51
CA PHE A 52 -12.18 3.95 12.86
C PHE A 52 -10.95 4.34 13.70
N ILE A 53 -10.09 5.23 13.17
CA ILE A 53 -8.98 5.83 13.92
C ILE A 53 -9.30 7.31 14.13
N PRO A 54 -9.74 7.71 15.34
CA PRO A 54 -9.96 9.12 15.65
C PRO A 54 -8.67 9.93 15.50
N ASP A 55 -8.78 11.15 15.00
CA ASP A 55 -7.70 12.15 14.93
C ASP A 55 -6.45 11.69 14.15
N ASN A 56 -6.58 10.64 13.31
CA ASN A 56 -5.46 10.02 12.59
C ASN A 56 -4.32 9.51 13.48
N ASP A 57 -4.57 9.34 14.77
CA ASP A 57 -3.58 8.81 15.70
C ASP A 57 -3.61 7.28 15.72
N TYR A 58 -3.02 6.67 14.67
CA TYR A 58 -2.91 5.22 14.60
C TYR A 58 -2.02 4.63 15.70
N ARG A 59 -1.12 5.42 16.29
CA ARG A 59 -0.26 4.98 17.42
C ARG A 59 -1.10 4.77 18.67
N ALA A 60 -1.93 5.76 19.02
CA ALA A 60 -2.89 5.62 20.11
C ALA A 60 -3.84 4.44 19.88
N PHE A 61 -4.32 4.27 18.65
CA PHE A 61 -5.16 3.14 18.27
C PHE A 61 -4.45 1.79 18.49
N LEU A 62 -3.20 1.63 18.05
CA LEU A 62 -2.43 0.40 18.25
C LEU A 62 -2.18 0.12 19.73
N ASN A 63 -1.79 1.13 20.52
CA ASN A 63 -1.57 0.98 21.96
C ASN A 63 -2.86 0.64 22.72
N HIS A 64 -4.01 1.15 22.25
CA HIS A 64 -5.30 0.75 22.80
C HIS A 64 -5.65 -0.71 22.47
N ARG A 65 -5.39 -1.15 21.24
CA ARG A 65 -5.67 -2.52 20.78
C ARG A 65 -4.73 -3.56 21.39
N ILE A 66 -3.48 -3.19 21.61
CA ILE A 66 -2.43 -4.06 22.16
C ILE A 66 -1.82 -3.33 23.37
N PRO A 67 -2.41 -3.51 24.57
CA PRO A 67 -1.91 -2.84 25.77
C PRO A 67 -0.43 -3.12 26.02
N GLY A 68 0.35 -2.05 26.22
CA GLY A 68 1.78 -2.16 26.48
C GLY A 68 2.67 -2.36 25.25
N LEU A 69 2.12 -2.32 24.03
CA LEU A 69 2.87 -2.51 22.79
C LEU A 69 4.09 -1.58 22.70
N GLU A 70 3.89 -0.28 22.92
CA GLU A 70 4.98 0.70 22.86
C GLU A 70 6.06 0.40 23.90
N LYS A 71 5.65 0.10 25.15
CA LYS A 71 6.58 -0.23 26.23
C LYS A 71 7.40 -1.50 25.97
N GLN A 72 6.78 -2.49 25.31
CA GLN A 72 7.44 -3.76 24.96
C GLN A 72 8.47 -3.59 23.84
N LEU A 73 8.21 -2.65 22.91
CA LEU A 73 9.01 -2.46 21.71
C LEU A 73 9.84 -1.18 21.74
N GLU A 74 9.79 -0.42 22.84
CA GLU A 74 10.57 0.80 23.02
C GLU A 74 12.07 0.50 22.94
N GLY A 75 12.83 1.47 22.40
CA GLY A 75 14.28 1.36 22.31
C GLY A 75 14.81 0.53 21.15
N GLY A 76 13.96 0.14 20.21
CA GLY A 76 14.40 -0.43 18.94
C GLY A 76 15.34 0.51 18.19
N SER A 77 16.14 -0.01 17.27
CA SER A 77 17.23 0.73 16.64
C SER A 77 16.90 1.17 15.23
N PHE A 78 17.16 2.44 14.91
CA PHE A 78 17.32 2.88 13.54
C PHE A 78 18.70 2.54 13.01
N ILE A 79 18.75 1.87 11.87
CA ILE A 79 20.00 1.43 11.22
C ILE A 79 20.14 2.17 9.89
N TYR A 80 21.27 2.86 9.68
CA TYR A 80 21.64 3.49 8.41
C TYR A 80 23.07 3.10 8.06
N LYS A 81 23.28 2.53 6.86
CA LYS A 81 24.61 2.04 6.41
C LYS A 81 25.30 1.20 7.48
N ASN A 82 24.59 0.20 8.01
CA ASN A 82 25.04 -0.74 9.05
C ASN A 82 25.36 -0.12 10.43
N ASN A 83 25.11 1.19 10.63
CA ASN A 83 25.33 1.85 11.90
C ASN A 83 24.00 2.16 12.60
N THR A 84 23.98 2.02 13.93
CA THR A 84 22.86 2.53 14.73
C THR A 84 22.93 4.06 14.78
N VAL A 85 21.90 4.72 14.25
CA VAL A 85 21.82 6.19 14.17
C VAL A 85 20.80 6.80 15.12
N GLY A 86 20.03 5.97 15.82
CA GLY A 86 19.03 6.43 16.77
C GLY A 86 18.20 5.29 17.36
N ARG A 87 17.24 5.65 18.21
CA ARG A 87 16.29 4.74 18.83
C ARG A 87 14.87 5.11 18.40
N HIS A 88 13.98 4.12 18.37
CA HIS A 88 12.58 4.33 18.01
C HIS A 88 11.62 3.70 19.03
N ARG A 89 10.35 4.07 18.96
CA ARG A 89 9.29 3.67 19.91
C ARG A 89 8.71 2.27 19.64
N GLY A 90 9.18 1.61 18.59
CA GLY A 90 8.71 0.28 18.16
C GLY A 90 8.48 0.23 16.66
N TYR A 91 8.90 -0.86 16.02
CA TYR A 91 8.83 -1.03 14.57
C TYR A 91 7.40 -0.89 13.98
N PRO A 92 6.29 -1.25 14.66
CA PRO A 92 4.95 -1.15 14.07
C PRO A 92 4.49 0.28 13.80
N PHE A 93 5.19 1.27 14.35
CA PHE A 93 4.89 2.69 14.14
C PHE A 93 5.56 3.28 12.90
N TYR A 94 6.20 2.43 12.08
CA TYR A 94 6.90 2.86 10.87
C TYR A 94 6.42 2.09 9.64
N THR A 95 6.54 2.74 8.47
CA THR A 95 6.11 2.17 7.19
C THR A 95 7.20 2.40 6.15
N ILE A 96 7.43 1.43 5.27
CA ILE A 96 8.38 1.56 4.15
C ILE A 96 8.02 2.79 3.30
N GLY A 97 9.03 3.61 3.00
CA GLY A 97 8.89 4.89 2.32
C GLY A 97 8.59 6.08 3.24
N GLN A 98 8.40 5.86 4.55
CA GLN A 98 8.18 6.95 5.50
C GLN A 98 9.43 7.83 5.63
N ARG A 99 9.24 9.15 5.54
CA ARG A 99 10.29 10.18 5.72
C ARG A 99 10.06 11.02 6.98
N LYS A 100 8.77 11.35 7.25
CA LYS A 100 8.41 12.25 8.36
C LYS A 100 8.20 11.49 9.66
N GLY A 101 8.46 12.13 10.80
CA GLY A 101 8.20 11.55 12.13
C GLY A 101 9.21 10.47 12.54
N LEU A 102 10.41 10.48 11.97
CA LEU A 102 11.50 9.58 12.37
C LEU A 102 12.23 10.10 13.61
N GLU A 103 12.11 11.40 13.90
CA GLU A 103 12.72 12.06 15.09
C GLU A 103 14.25 11.87 15.16
N ILE A 104 14.91 11.82 14.00
CA ILE A 104 16.38 11.73 13.87
C ILE A 104 16.91 12.83 12.98
N ALA A 105 18.08 13.35 13.31
CA ALA A 105 18.78 14.40 12.56
C ALA A 105 19.94 13.79 11.77
N MET A 106 19.75 13.63 10.44
CA MET A 106 20.76 13.04 9.54
C MET A 106 21.43 14.09 8.63
N GLY A 107 20.99 15.37 8.68
CA GLY A 107 21.49 16.42 7.80
C GLY A 107 21.02 16.32 6.34
N HIS A 108 20.38 15.23 5.96
CA HIS A 108 19.78 14.97 4.65
C HIS A 108 18.50 14.14 4.79
N PRO A 109 17.61 14.10 3.78
CA PRO A 109 16.42 13.28 3.81
C PRO A 109 16.76 11.78 3.82
N VAL A 110 16.21 11.05 4.81
CA VAL A 110 16.28 9.59 4.89
C VAL A 110 14.88 9.00 4.94
N TYR A 111 14.76 7.74 4.52
CA TYR A 111 13.51 7.01 4.37
C TYR A 111 13.60 5.65 5.03
N VAL A 112 12.48 5.15 5.53
CA VAL A 112 12.39 3.74 5.97
C VAL A 112 12.47 2.85 4.74
N THR A 113 13.49 2.00 4.66
CA THR A 113 13.72 1.08 3.53
C THR A 113 13.36 -0.35 3.85
N ALA A 114 13.53 -0.77 5.11
CA ALA A 114 13.14 -2.10 5.58
C ALA A 114 12.78 -2.07 7.07
N ILE A 115 12.03 -3.08 7.49
CA ILE A 115 11.64 -3.29 8.89
C ILE A 115 11.95 -4.73 9.24
N ASP A 116 12.65 -4.94 10.34
CA ASP A 116 12.93 -6.25 10.93
C ASP A 116 12.20 -6.34 12.27
N PRO A 117 11.05 -7.04 12.30
CA PRO A 117 10.28 -7.22 13.52
C PRO A 117 11.00 -8.05 14.60
N ASP A 118 11.77 -9.06 14.18
CA ASP A 118 12.42 -10.01 15.09
C ASP A 118 13.51 -9.33 15.91
N GLN A 119 14.25 -8.40 15.28
CA GLN A 119 15.31 -7.66 15.94
C GLN A 119 14.87 -6.26 16.40
N ASN A 120 13.60 -5.91 16.22
CA ASN A 120 13.06 -4.58 16.49
C ASN A 120 13.93 -3.46 15.85
N ARG A 121 14.22 -3.60 14.55
CA ARG A 121 15.05 -2.67 13.78
C ARG A 121 14.27 -2.05 12.65
N VAL A 122 14.53 -0.78 12.43
CA VAL A 122 14.02 -0.02 11.27
C VAL A 122 15.23 0.46 10.47
N TYR A 123 15.34 -0.02 9.25
CA TYR A 123 16.43 0.35 8.36
C TYR A 123 16.06 1.63 7.61
N LEU A 124 17.05 2.50 7.51
CA LEU A 124 16.94 3.78 6.81
C LEU A 124 17.90 3.80 5.62
N GLY A 125 17.51 4.49 4.59
CA GLY A 125 18.32 4.67 3.39
C GLY A 125 17.95 5.93 2.64
N ASP A 126 18.63 6.13 1.52
CA ASP A 126 18.38 7.24 0.60
C ASP A 126 17.16 6.93 -0.30
N ALA A 127 16.68 7.90 -1.07
CA ALA A 127 15.54 7.73 -1.96
C ALA A 127 15.78 6.64 -3.04
N SER A 128 17.03 6.47 -3.47
CA SER A 128 17.45 5.41 -4.40
C SER A 128 17.27 4.01 -3.85
N ASP A 129 17.43 3.84 -2.53
CA ASP A 129 17.34 2.53 -1.87
C ASP A 129 15.89 2.00 -1.80
N LEU A 130 14.92 2.89 -2.04
CA LEU A 130 13.50 2.54 -2.14
C LEU A 130 13.11 1.97 -3.50
N MET A 131 13.98 2.11 -4.52
CA MET A 131 13.66 1.75 -5.89
C MET A 131 13.86 0.26 -6.12
N ASP A 132 12.81 -0.42 -6.59
CA ASP A 132 12.87 -1.83 -6.95
C ASP A 132 12.04 -2.12 -8.21
N ARG A 133 12.35 -3.22 -8.89
CA ARG A 133 11.63 -3.70 -10.07
C ARG A 133 10.81 -4.95 -9.80
N PHE A 134 10.93 -5.54 -8.64
CA PHE A 134 10.35 -6.84 -8.37
C PHE A 134 9.50 -6.84 -7.12
N LEU A 135 8.34 -7.48 -7.18
CA LEU A 135 7.56 -7.86 -6.01
C LEU A 135 6.85 -9.21 -6.23
N LYS A 136 6.56 -9.88 -5.14
CA LYS A 136 5.68 -11.04 -5.11
C LYS A 136 4.32 -10.65 -4.56
N VAL A 137 3.28 -11.22 -5.15
CA VAL A 137 1.90 -11.06 -4.72
C VAL A 137 1.40 -12.40 -4.18
N ARG A 138 0.82 -12.39 -3.00
CA ARG A 138 0.13 -13.52 -2.39
C ARG A 138 -1.38 -13.29 -2.37
N ASP A 139 -2.14 -14.35 -2.15
CA ASP A 139 -3.61 -14.31 -2.10
C ASP A 139 -4.20 -13.66 -3.36
N LEU A 140 -3.70 -14.10 -4.52
CA LEU A 140 -4.08 -13.59 -5.83
C LEU A 140 -5.57 -13.83 -6.08
N ASN A 141 -6.31 -12.76 -6.37
CA ASN A 141 -7.69 -12.82 -6.83
C ASN A 141 -7.80 -12.18 -8.22
N LEU A 142 -8.22 -12.96 -9.19
CA LEU A 142 -8.44 -12.51 -10.57
C LEU A 142 -9.92 -12.22 -10.81
N ILE A 143 -10.20 -11.09 -11.43
CA ILE A 143 -11.57 -10.65 -11.74
C ILE A 143 -11.89 -10.83 -13.20
N LYS A 144 -10.97 -10.45 -14.10
CA LYS A 144 -11.19 -10.47 -15.54
C LYS A 144 -10.88 -11.82 -16.18
N TYR A 145 -9.92 -12.55 -15.63
CA TYR A 145 -9.43 -13.82 -16.17
C TYR A 145 -9.58 -14.95 -15.14
N LEU A 146 -9.74 -16.18 -15.58
CA LEU A 146 -9.63 -17.36 -14.71
C LEU A 146 -8.16 -17.64 -14.36
N GLN A 147 -7.26 -17.37 -15.31
CA GLN A 147 -5.81 -17.47 -15.17
C GLN A 147 -5.17 -16.42 -16.04
N LEU A 148 -4.07 -15.82 -15.58
CA LEU A 148 -3.32 -14.87 -16.40
C LEU A 148 -2.66 -15.57 -17.59
N PRO A 149 -2.68 -14.96 -18.77
CA PRO A 149 -1.85 -15.40 -19.88
C PRO A 149 -0.36 -15.39 -19.52
N ASP A 150 0.44 -16.21 -20.20
CA ASP A 150 1.89 -16.21 -20.03
C ASP A 150 2.47 -14.83 -20.36
N ASN A 151 3.38 -14.36 -19.50
CA ASN A 151 4.03 -13.04 -19.63
C ASN A 151 3.02 -11.88 -19.76
N PHE A 152 1.93 -11.95 -18.99
CA PHE A 152 0.87 -10.95 -19.06
C PHE A 152 1.39 -9.55 -18.69
N THR A 153 1.19 -8.58 -19.56
CA THR A 153 1.60 -7.19 -19.33
C THR A 153 0.42 -6.35 -18.86
N ALA A 154 0.59 -5.69 -17.70
CA ALA A 154 -0.46 -4.87 -17.09
C ALA A 154 0.12 -3.61 -16.44
N ARG A 155 -0.73 -2.63 -16.20
CA ARG A 155 -0.42 -1.53 -15.29
C ARG A 155 -0.66 -1.99 -13.86
N VAL A 156 0.36 -1.92 -13.01
CA VAL A 156 0.30 -2.34 -11.62
C VAL A 156 0.38 -1.13 -10.70
N LYS A 157 -0.59 -1.00 -9.80
CA LYS A 157 -0.63 -0.01 -8.72
C LYS A 157 -0.29 -0.69 -7.40
N ILE A 158 0.64 -0.14 -6.66
CA ILE A 158 1.09 -0.66 -5.35
C ILE A 158 0.57 0.17 -4.16
N ARG A 159 -0.21 1.22 -4.43
CA ARG A 159 -0.88 2.08 -3.45
C ARG A 159 -2.11 2.74 -4.08
N TYR A 160 -3.04 3.17 -3.27
CA TYR A 160 -4.28 3.82 -3.73
C TYR A 160 -4.03 5.04 -4.64
N LYS A 161 -3.11 5.93 -4.25
CA LYS A 161 -2.78 7.16 -5.00
C LYS A 161 -1.68 6.99 -6.06
N ASP A 162 -1.20 5.75 -6.24
CA ASP A 162 -0.17 5.44 -7.24
C ASP A 162 -0.76 5.59 -8.65
N PRO A 163 -0.09 6.27 -9.59
CA PRO A 163 -0.50 6.28 -10.99
C PRO A 163 -0.43 4.89 -11.63
N GLY A 164 0.39 4.00 -11.08
CA GLY A 164 0.70 2.69 -11.60
C GLY A 164 1.81 2.70 -12.63
N ALA A 165 2.56 1.62 -12.69
CA ALA A 165 3.64 1.38 -13.62
C ALA A 165 3.39 0.10 -14.43
N MET A 166 3.93 0.04 -15.67
CA MET A 166 3.83 -1.15 -16.50
C MET A 166 4.75 -2.25 -15.95
N ALA A 167 4.22 -3.46 -15.90
CA ALA A 167 4.92 -4.63 -15.42
C ALA A 167 4.51 -5.88 -16.21
N THR A 168 5.38 -6.87 -16.21
CA THR A 168 5.09 -8.23 -16.66
C THR A 168 4.77 -9.09 -15.44
N LEU A 169 3.67 -9.84 -15.52
CA LEU A 169 3.16 -10.70 -14.46
C LEU A 169 3.33 -12.17 -14.85
N HIS A 170 3.82 -12.96 -13.89
CA HIS A 170 3.92 -14.40 -14.00
C HIS A 170 3.10 -15.03 -12.87
N GLN A 171 2.00 -15.70 -13.22
CA GLN A 171 1.17 -16.37 -12.22
C GLN A 171 1.76 -17.73 -11.84
N ILE A 172 1.85 -17.97 -10.53
CA ILE A 172 2.30 -19.24 -9.95
C ILE A 172 1.26 -19.65 -8.90
N ASN A 173 0.32 -20.51 -9.27
CA ASN A 173 -0.83 -20.89 -8.43
C ASN A 173 -1.65 -19.66 -7.98
N GLN A 174 -1.79 -19.47 -6.66
CA GLN A 174 -2.46 -18.31 -6.05
C GLN A 174 -1.51 -17.16 -5.72
N GLN A 175 -0.40 -17.08 -6.43
CA GLN A 175 0.61 -16.03 -6.30
C GLN A 175 0.92 -15.46 -7.68
N ALA A 176 1.54 -14.28 -7.70
CA ALA A 176 2.11 -13.73 -8.92
C ALA A 176 3.46 -13.07 -8.63
N GLU A 177 4.40 -13.25 -9.55
CA GLU A 177 5.61 -12.46 -9.63
C GLU A 177 5.37 -11.28 -10.57
N VAL A 178 5.76 -10.10 -10.14
CA VAL A 178 5.57 -8.85 -10.87
C VAL A 178 6.93 -8.22 -11.12
N VAL A 179 7.28 -8.06 -12.39
CA VAL A 179 8.53 -7.44 -12.83
C VAL A 179 8.21 -6.13 -13.53
N PHE A 180 8.47 -5.01 -12.87
CA PHE A 180 8.22 -3.67 -13.42
C PHE A 180 9.20 -3.35 -14.54
N HIS A 181 8.72 -2.73 -15.62
CA HIS A 181 9.55 -2.28 -16.73
C HIS A 181 10.50 -1.14 -16.34
N GLN A 182 10.13 -0.34 -15.34
CA GLN A 182 10.95 0.68 -14.70
C GLN A 182 10.90 0.52 -13.18
N PRO A 183 11.96 0.87 -12.44
CA PRO A 183 11.92 0.80 -10.99
C PRO A 183 10.78 1.64 -10.40
N VAL A 184 10.12 1.11 -9.37
CA VAL A 184 9.08 1.79 -8.61
C VAL A 184 9.53 1.99 -7.16
N SER A 185 9.03 3.04 -6.52
CA SER A 185 9.48 3.41 -5.19
C SER A 185 8.61 2.83 -4.08
N ALA A 186 9.25 2.41 -2.99
CA ALA A 186 8.62 2.05 -1.72
C ALA A 186 7.58 0.94 -1.86
N ILE A 187 7.98 -0.20 -2.37
CA ILE A 187 7.20 -1.44 -2.35
C ILE A 187 7.05 -1.87 -0.90
N ALA A 188 5.81 -1.81 -0.37
CA ALA A 188 5.55 -2.09 1.04
C ALA A 188 4.77 -3.41 1.20
N PRO A 189 5.34 -4.43 1.87
CA PRO A 189 4.64 -5.67 2.20
C PRO A 189 3.34 -5.41 2.96
N GLY A 190 2.31 -6.20 2.67
CA GLY A 190 0.97 -6.05 3.24
C GLY A 190 0.08 -5.04 2.52
N GLN A 191 0.63 -4.17 1.68
CA GLN A 191 -0.17 -3.34 0.78
C GLN A 191 -0.73 -4.17 -0.39
N SER A 192 -1.78 -3.66 -1.04
CA SER A 192 -2.31 -4.30 -2.24
C SER A 192 -1.48 -3.96 -3.48
N ALA A 193 -1.22 -4.96 -4.33
CA ALA A 193 -0.82 -4.75 -5.71
C ALA A 193 -2.03 -5.04 -6.61
N VAL A 194 -2.45 -4.08 -7.43
CA VAL A 194 -3.68 -4.15 -8.22
C VAL A 194 -3.36 -3.97 -9.69
N PHE A 195 -3.87 -4.87 -10.51
CA PHE A 195 -3.54 -5.02 -11.93
C PHE A 195 -4.65 -4.47 -12.82
N TYR A 196 -4.25 -3.70 -13.82
CA TYR A 196 -5.17 -3.09 -14.79
C TYR A 196 -4.72 -3.33 -16.22
N GLU A 197 -5.68 -3.64 -17.08
CA GLU A 197 -5.52 -3.69 -18.53
C GLU A 197 -6.40 -2.58 -19.14
N GLY A 198 -5.79 -1.50 -19.61
CA GLY A 198 -6.53 -0.29 -19.92
C GLY A 198 -7.25 0.25 -18.69
N ASP A 199 -8.57 0.33 -18.75
CA ASP A 199 -9.46 0.74 -17.65
C ASP A 199 -10.04 -0.46 -16.87
N ASP A 200 -9.82 -1.69 -17.32
CA ASP A 200 -10.35 -2.89 -16.71
C ASP A 200 -9.52 -3.33 -15.50
N LEU A 201 -10.21 -3.63 -14.42
CA LEU A 201 -9.62 -4.27 -13.25
C LEU A 201 -9.39 -5.75 -13.53
N VAL A 202 -8.14 -6.15 -13.67
CA VAL A 202 -7.75 -7.55 -13.94
C VAL A 202 -7.79 -8.38 -12.66
N GLY A 203 -7.32 -7.82 -11.55
CA GLY A 203 -7.25 -8.48 -10.25
C GLY A 203 -6.21 -7.84 -9.36
N GLY A 204 -5.78 -8.56 -8.34
CA GLY A 204 -4.77 -8.10 -7.41
C GLY A 204 -4.49 -9.10 -6.30
N GLY A 205 -3.69 -8.69 -5.34
CA GLY A 205 -3.36 -9.45 -4.14
C GLY A 205 -2.54 -8.61 -3.18
N PHE A 206 -2.09 -9.21 -2.10
CA PHE A 206 -1.23 -8.54 -1.14
C PHE A 206 0.24 -8.68 -1.53
N ILE A 207 1.00 -7.61 -1.43
CA ILE A 207 2.45 -7.62 -1.58
C ILE A 207 3.03 -8.51 -0.48
N ALA A 208 3.74 -9.56 -0.87
CA ALA A 208 4.40 -10.46 0.06
C ALA A 208 5.64 -9.80 0.69
N PRO A 209 6.02 -10.18 1.91
CA PRO A 209 7.34 -9.84 2.42
C PRO A 209 8.42 -10.35 1.45
N LEU A 210 9.46 -9.57 1.26
CA LEU A 210 10.67 -10.07 0.59
C LEU A 210 11.31 -11.10 1.51
N ASP A 211 11.73 -12.24 0.97
CA ASP A 211 12.46 -13.23 1.73
C ASP A 211 13.63 -12.55 2.44
N SER A 212 13.81 -12.84 3.73
CA SER A 212 14.77 -12.19 4.65
C SER A 212 16.26 -12.24 4.21
N LYS A 213 16.55 -12.77 3.03
CA LYS A 213 17.89 -12.82 2.43
C LYS A 213 18.25 -11.61 1.53
N VAL A 214 17.36 -10.63 1.37
CA VAL A 214 17.60 -9.45 0.52
C VAL A 214 17.52 -8.15 1.35
N ILE A 215 17.99 -8.17 2.59
CA ILE A 215 18.42 -6.92 3.20
C ILE A 215 19.77 -6.64 2.54
N LYS A 216 19.76 -5.79 1.50
CA LYS A 216 20.95 -5.39 0.78
C LYS A 216 21.96 -4.85 1.78
N SER A 217 23.03 -5.59 2.00
CA SER A 217 24.22 -5.21 2.76
C SER A 217 24.89 -3.97 2.14
#